data_a93435759a3e1e6e3f132f3c433cbb0d
#
_entry.id   a93435759a3e1e6e3f132f3c433cbb0d
#
_cell.length_a   1.000
_cell.length_b   1.000
_cell.length_c   1.000
_cell.angle_alpha   90.00
_cell.angle_beta   90.00
_cell.angle_gamma   90.00
#
_symmetry.space_group_name_H-M   'P 1'
#
loop_
_entity.id
_entity.type
_entity.pdbx_description
1 polymer ?
#
loop_
_entity_poly.entity_id
_entity_poly.type
_entity_poly.pdbx_seq_one_letter_code
_entity_poly.pdbx_strand_id
1 'polypeptide(L)'
;MRRRLARSTRKKSAVPTVSMGTIKGRREGFRTGWRRGYHLGRSEAILQAIQAAQGIQLIRDLHVLFVIEAYEGGQFHEPINQGIIGGLQAQVRQVSVAAPMDNIVEVAKQVQPDLVFVLNGIFDLPIEHIDAIRMMGIRTCVWIAEDPYFIDVTLQKAPHFDYVFTHELGAVPYYQTVGCQQVHYLPLAVNEAMFRPQHVNLSYSKDICFIGTAFWNRVHFIDKVSTYLANKKTFISGFLWDRLKSYRRLRSKISLERCMSIQDTAAYYNASKIVINLHRSHEDDQHNYNSQRIPALSINPRTFDICACGALQLTDIRHDLSYFYTPGQEIVTYSSPEELKEKCDYYLKHEEERREIALRALRKTMSEHTYKQRISRLLSVIYG
;
A
#
# COMPACT_ATOMS: atom_id res chain seq x y z
N MET A 1 -31.20 87.95 11.90
CA MET A 1 -31.29 86.60 11.24
C MET A 1 -29.93 86.23 10.66
N ARG A 2 -29.13 85.43 11.36
CA ARG A 2 -27.83 84.87 10.85
C ARG A 2 -27.97 83.39 10.59
N ARG A 3 -27.91 82.94 9.31
CA ARG A 3 -27.89 81.56 8.93
C ARG A 3 -26.50 80.98 9.16
N ARG A 4 -26.42 79.98 10.02
CA ARG A 4 -25.19 79.11 10.17
C ARG A 4 -25.13 78.07 9.05
N LEU A 5 -24.08 78.15 8.25
CA LEU A 5 -23.72 77.13 7.30
C LEU A 5 -23.10 75.90 8.03
N ALA A 6 -23.74 74.73 7.91
CA ALA A 6 -23.21 73.50 8.44
C ALA A 6 -22.12 73.01 7.50
N ARG A 7 -20.89 72.83 8.00
CA ARG A 7 -19.79 72.17 7.32
C ARG A 7 -20.01 70.66 7.40
N SER A 8 -20.29 70.05 6.24
CA SER A 8 -20.28 68.59 6.05
C SER A 8 -18.82 68.10 6.10
N THR A 9 -18.46 67.36 7.15
CA THR A 9 -17.20 66.62 7.22
C THR A 9 -17.37 65.34 6.50
N ARG A 10 -16.82 65.21 5.25
CA ARG A 10 -16.64 63.95 4.55
C ARG A 10 -15.71 63.04 5.37
N LYS A 11 -16.27 61.99 5.96
CA LYS A 11 -15.49 60.88 6.51
C LYS A 11 -14.73 60.22 5.34
N LYS A 12 -13.41 60.37 5.31
CA LYS A 12 -12.55 59.55 4.45
C LYS A 12 -12.71 58.09 4.89
N SER A 13 -13.26 57.21 4.01
CA SER A 13 -13.25 55.78 4.23
C SER A 13 -11.80 55.33 4.29
N ALA A 14 -11.36 54.85 5.44
CA ALA A 14 -10.04 54.25 5.59
C ALA A 14 -10.03 52.92 4.78
N VAL A 15 -9.21 52.87 3.76
CA VAL A 15 -8.89 51.65 3.06
C VAL A 15 -8.19 50.74 4.08
N PRO A 16 -8.67 49.50 4.32
CA PRO A 16 -8.05 48.62 5.30
C PRO A 16 -6.61 48.32 4.88
N THR A 17 -5.67 48.73 5.70
CA THR A 17 -4.25 48.44 5.52
C THR A 17 -4.05 46.94 5.76
N VAL A 18 -3.83 46.18 4.68
CA VAL A 18 -3.52 44.74 4.77
C VAL A 18 -2.18 44.60 5.50
N SER A 19 -2.15 43.88 6.62
CA SER A 19 -0.94 43.70 7.41
C SER A 19 0.14 42.97 6.62
N MET A 20 1.44 43.26 6.90
CA MET A 20 2.57 42.54 6.26
C MET A 20 2.50 41.03 6.43
N GLY A 21 1.95 40.55 7.57
CA GLY A 21 1.70 39.13 7.82
C GLY A 21 0.71 38.49 6.85
N THR A 22 -0.36 39.25 6.51
CA THR A 22 -1.36 38.79 5.53
C THR A 22 -0.77 38.68 4.11
N ILE A 23 0.08 39.64 3.72
CA ILE A 23 0.76 39.61 2.40
C ILE A 23 1.73 38.46 2.33
N LYS A 24 2.52 38.22 3.38
CA LYS A 24 3.44 37.10 3.47
C LYS A 24 2.70 35.75 3.40
N GLY A 25 1.63 35.58 4.17
CA GLY A 25 0.80 34.38 4.17
C GLY A 25 0.17 34.09 2.81
N ARG A 26 -0.30 35.13 2.09
CA ARG A 26 -0.82 34.99 0.71
C ARG A 26 0.26 34.47 -0.26
N ARG A 27 1.45 35.04 -0.22
CA ARG A 27 2.57 34.62 -1.10
C ARG A 27 3.02 33.20 -0.82
N GLU A 28 3.12 32.83 0.45
CA GLU A 28 3.48 31.46 0.85
C GLU A 28 2.40 30.46 0.46
N GLY A 29 1.12 30.78 0.68
CA GLY A 29 -0.01 29.95 0.27
C GLY A 29 -0.08 29.75 -1.22
N PHE A 30 0.09 30.83 -2.02
CA PHE A 30 0.14 30.75 -3.49
C PHE A 30 1.28 29.84 -3.97
N ARG A 31 2.50 30.07 -3.44
CA ARG A 31 3.67 29.27 -3.82
C ARG A 31 3.50 27.79 -3.50
N THR A 32 2.94 27.51 -2.32
CA THR A 32 2.67 26.11 -1.89
C THR A 32 1.61 25.46 -2.76
N GLY A 33 0.51 26.16 -3.04
CA GLY A 33 -0.56 25.67 -3.91
C GLY A 33 -0.08 25.41 -5.33
N TRP A 34 0.67 26.36 -5.91
CA TRP A 34 1.24 26.22 -7.24
C TRP A 34 2.17 25.00 -7.37
N ARG A 35 3.10 24.83 -6.40
CA ARG A 35 4.02 23.68 -6.40
C ARG A 35 3.29 22.35 -6.30
N ARG A 36 2.26 22.26 -5.45
CA ARG A 36 1.44 21.05 -5.33
C ARG A 36 0.66 20.76 -6.61
N GLY A 37 0.00 21.75 -7.18
CA GLY A 37 -0.72 21.62 -8.44
C GLY A 37 0.19 21.21 -9.60
N TYR A 38 1.38 21.81 -9.70
CA TYR A 38 2.38 21.44 -10.70
C TYR A 38 2.84 19.98 -10.54
N HIS A 39 3.10 19.55 -9.31
CA HIS A 39 3.51 18.15 -9.06
C HIS A 39 2.37 17.16 -9.37
N LEU A 40 1.14 17.47 -8.97
CA LEU A 40 -0.03 16.65 -9.29
C LEU A 40 -0.23 16.56 -10.81
N GLY A 41 -0.14 17.68 -11.52
CA GLY A 41 -0.23 17.69 -13.00
C GLY A 41 0.83 16.83 -13.67
N ARG A 42 2.09 16.84 -13.17
CA ARG A 42 3.14 15.93 -13.66
C ARG A 42 2.80 14.46 -13.41
N SER A 43 2.24 14.15 -12.24
CA SER A 43 1.82 12.79 -11.89
C SER A 43 0.67 12.33 -12.79
N GLU A 44 -0.32 13.18 -13.04
CA GLU A 44 -1.44 12.90 -13.95
C GLU A 44 -0.97 12.69 -15.39
N ALA A 45 -0.02 13.50 -15.88
CA ALA A 45 0.56 13.33 -17.20
C ALA A 45 1.28 11.97 -17.35
N ILE A 46 1.94 11.49 -16.29
CA ILE A 46 2.55 10.14 -16.27
C ILE A 46 1.45 9.07 -16.41
N LEU A 47 0.37 9.17 -15.65
CA LEU A 47 -0.74 8.21 -15.71
C LEU A 47 -1.40 8.19 -17.08
N GLN A 48 -1.64 9.36 -17.68
CA GLN A 48 -2.20 9.46 -19.04
C GLN A 48 -1.27 8.83 -20.08
N ALA A 49 0.04 9.06 -19.98
CA ALA A 49 1.03 8.46 -20.89
C ALA A 49 1.06 6.92 -20.76
N ILE A 50 0.96 6.38 -19.53
CA ILE A 50 0.89 4.94 -19.28
C ILE A 50 -0.39 4.38 -19.89
N GLN A 51 -1.54 5.02 -19.64
CA GLN A 51 -2.82 4.59 -20.18
C GLN A 51 -2.84 4.59 -21.72
N ALA A 52 -2.29 5.61 -22.34
CA ALA A 52 -2.17 5.71 -23.81
C ALA A 52 -1.25 4.64 -24.42
N ALA A 53 -0.25 4.16 -23.67
CA ALA A 53 0.68 3.12 -24.10
C ALA A 53 0.10 1.69 -23.90
N GLN A 54 -1.01 1.52 -23.19
CA GLN A 54 -1.64 0.21 -22.99
C GLN A 54 -2.29 -0.25 -24.30
N GLY A 55 -1.83 -1.40 -24.83
CA GLY A 55 -2.41 -2.06 -26.00
C GLY A 55 -3.77 -2.72 -25.70
N ILE A 56 -4.39 -3.24 -26.77
CA ILE A 56 -5.60 -4.08 -26.65
C ILE A 56 -5.23 -5.33 -25.85
N GLN A 57 -5.94 -5.55 -24.76
CA GLN A 57 -5.75 -6.73 -23.94
C GLN A 57 -6.59 -7.88 -24.46
N LEU A 58 -5.97 -9.04 -24.68
CA LEU A 58 -6.69 -10.26 -25.03
C LEU A 58 -7.46 -10.76 -23.79
N ILE A 59 -8.78 -10.90 -23.95
CA ILE A 59 -9.63 -11.52 -22.94
C ILE A 59 -9.60 -13.02 -23.17
N ARG A 60 -9.16 -13.79 -22.16
CA ARG A 60 -9.15 -15.25 -22.20
C ARG A 60 -10.57 -15.78 -22.00
N ASP A 61 -10.94 -16.81 -22.74
CA ASP A 61 -12.22 -17.50 -22.57
C ASP A 61 -12.19 -18.42 -21.35
N LEU A 62 -12.15 -17.82 -20.18
CA LEU A 62 -12.07 -18.48 -18.88
C LEU A 62 -13.13 -17.91 -17.93
N HIS A 63 -13.69 -18.81 -17.12
CA HIS A 63 -14.49 -18.46 -15.94
C HIS A 63 -13.69 -18.75 -14.69
N VAL A 64 -13.42 -17.72 -13.88
CA VAL A 64 -12.68 -17.84 -12.64
C VAL A 64 -13.60 -17.66 -11.44
N LEU A 65 -13.62 -18.63 -10.53
CA LEU A 65 -14.22 -18.45 -9.21
C LEU A 65 -13.13 -17.97 -8.26
N PHE A 66 -13.20 -16.70 -7.86
CA PHE A 66 -12.26 -16.10 -6.91
C PHE A 66 -12.81 -16.17 -5.49
N VAL A 67 -12.09 -16.85 -4.59
CA VAL A 67 -12.39 -16.90 -3.16
C VAL A 67 -11.56 -15.82 -2.47
N ILE A 68 -12.25 -14.78 -1.99
CA ILE A 68 -11.64 -13.62 -1.34
C ILE A 68 -11.04 -14.00 0.01
N GLU A 69 -10.09 -13.20 0.49
CA GLU A 69 -9.75 -13.21 1.91
C GLU A 69 -10.75 -12.35 2.66
N ALA A 70 -11.52 -12.96 3.53
CA ALA A 70 -12.45 -12.29 4.43
C ALA A 70 -12.06 -12.64 5.88
N TYR A 71 -11.97 -11.63 6.72
CA TYR A 71 -11.59 -11.76 8.12
C TYR A 71 -12.52 -10.89 8.97
N GLU A 72 -13.11 -11.45 10.03
CA GLU A 72 -13.97 -10.70 10.93
C GLU A 72 -13.23 -9.50 11.54
N GLY A 73 -13.72 -8.30 11.24
CA GLY A 73 -13.20 -7.03 11.77
C GLY A 73 -12.01 -6.42 11.03
N GLY A 74 -11.65 -6.91 9.83
CA GLY A 74 -10.52 -6.37 9.07
C GLY A 74 -10.82 -6.04 7.62
N GLN A 75 -10.63 -4.77 7.22
CA GLN A 75 -10.58 -4.34 5.81
C GLN A 75 -9.16 -4.39 5.24
N PHE A 76 -8.23 -5.10 5.90
CA PHE A 76 -6.81 -5.10 5.53
C PHE A 76 -6.56 -5.65 4.14
N HIS A 77 -7.30 -6.68 3.73
CA HIS A 77 -7.17 -7.32 2.44
C HIS A 77 -8.09 -6.73 1.36
N GLU A 78 -8.95 -5.78 1.70
CA GLU A 78 -9.89 -5.18 0.75
C GLU A 78 -9.20 -4.59 -0.50
N PRO A 79 -8.08 -3.83 -0.40
CA PRO A 79 -7.36 -3.37 -1.58
C PRO A 79 -6.83 -4.52 -2.44
N ILE A 80 -6.42 -5.62 -1.82
CA ILE A 80 -5.90 -6.80 -2.51
C ILE A 80 -7.05 -7.50 -3.24
N ASN A 81 -8.14 -7.81 -2.53
CA ASN A 81 -9.34 -8.44 -3.09
C ASN A 81 -9.85 -7.66 -4.32
N GLN A 82 -10.09 -6.37 -4.17
CA GLN A 82 -10.59 -5.51 -5.25
C GLN A 82 -9.58 -5.38 -6.40
N GLY A 83 -8.28 -5.33 -6.09
CA GLY A 83 -7.23 -5.31 -7.11
C GLY A 83 -7.21 -6.60 -7.94
N ILE A 84 -7.32 -7.76 -7.29
CA ILE A 84 -7.40 -9.07 -7.97
C ILE A 84 -8.67 -9.16 -8.81
N ILE A 85 -9.84 -8.80 -8.25
CA ILE A 85 -11.12 -8.81 -8.98
C ILE A 85 -11.01 -7.93 -10.24
N GLY A 86 -10.53 -6.69 -10.11
CA GLY A 86 -10.36 -5.79 -11.27
C GLY A 86 -9.36 -6.34 -12.29
N GLY A 87 -8.25 -6.95 -11.81
CA GLY A 87 -7.27 -7.60 -12.67
C GLY A 87 -7.81 -8.79 -13.43
N LEU A 88 -8.65 -9.61 -12.80
CA LEU A 88 -9.33 -10.75 -13.44
C LEU A 88 -10.39 -10.28 -14.45
N GLN A 89 -11.27 -9.35 -14.05
CA GLN A 89 -12.33 -8.81 -14.93
C GLN A 89 -11.77 -8.19 -16.22
N ALA A 90 -10.56 -7.66 -16.16
CA ALA A 90 -9.89 -7.11 -17.34
C ALA A 90 -9.29 -8.18 -18.28
N GLN A 91 -9.25 -9.47 -17.89
CA GLN A 91 -8.45 -10.48 -18.61
C GLN A 91 -9.18 -11.80 -18.86
N VAL A 92 -10.30 -12.05 -18.19
CA VAL A 92 -11.07 -13.27 -18.37
C VAL A 92 -12.52 -12.95 -18.70
N ARG A 93 -13.21 -13.89 -19.34
CA ARG A 93 -14.61 -13.75 -19.77
C ARG A 93 -15.56 -13.56 -18.59
N GLN A 94 -15.34 -14.27 -17.49
CA GLN A 94 -16.24 -14.24 -16.34
C GLN A 94 -15.49 -14.42 -15.02
N VAL A 95 -15.93 -13.66 -14.01
CA VAL A 95 -15.44 -13.78 -12.63
C VAL A 95 -16.65 -13.95 -11.71
N SER A 96 -16.65 -15.03 -10.94
CA SER A 96 -17.53 -15.23 -9.80
C SER A 96 -16.73 -15.04 -8.52
N VAL A 97 -17.35 -14.50 -7.47
CA VAL A 97 -16.68 -14.23 -6.18
C VAL A 97 -17.41 -14.98 -5.08
N ALA A 98 -16.66 -15.62 -4.20
CA ALA A 98 -17.16 -16.30 -3.01
C ALA A 98 -16.32 -15.90 -1.78
N ALA A 99 -16.92 -16.00 -0.58
CA ALA A 99 -16.21 -15.85 0.68
C ALA A 99 -15.70 -17.23 1.19
N PRO A 100 -14.65 -17.27 2.03
CA PRO A 100 -14.13 -18.54 2.56
C PRO A 100 -15.16 -19.36 3.35
N MET A 101 -16.12 -18.70 3.98
CA MET A 101 -17.20 -19.31 4.76
C MET A 101 -18.35 -19.86 3.90
N ASP A 102 -18.38 -19.54 2.61
CA ASP A 102 -19.36 -20.11 1.70
C ASP A 102 -19.05 -21.59 1.45
N ASN A 103 -20.06 -22.38 1.10
CA ASN A 103 -19.81 -23.72 0.58
C ASN A 103 -19.27 -23.62 -0.86
N ILE A 104 -17.96 -23.39 -0.99
CA ILE A 104 -17.33 -23.15 -2.30
C ILE A 104 -17.46 -24.37 -3.25
N VAL A 105 -17.68 -25.58 -2.73
CA VAL A 105 -17.95 -26.78 -3.55
C VAL A 105 -19.29 -26.64 -4.27
N GLU A 106 -20.33 -26.24 -3.54
CA GLU A 106 -21.66 -26.01 -4.15
C GLU A 106 -21.65 -24.81 -5.11
N VAL A 107 -20.92 -23.74 -4.75
CA VAL A 107 -20.73 -22.62 -5.68
C VAL A 107 -20.01 -23.09 -6.95
N ALA A 108 -18.94 -23.86 -6.83
CA ALA A 108 -18.21 -24.39 -7.99
C ALA A 108 -19.07 -25.31 -8.88
N LYS A 109 -19.92 -26.17 -8.27
CA LYS A 109 -20.90 -26.99 -9.01
C LYS A 109 -21.89 -26.15 -9.82
N GLN A 110 -22.37 -25.04 -9.23
CA GLN A 110 -23.35 -24.16 -9.87
C GLN A 110 -22.73 -23.35 -11.02
N VAL A 111 -21.54 -22.79 -10.82
CA VAL A 111 -20.95 -21.84 -11.78
C VAL A 111 -19.99 -22.52 -12.78
N GLN A 112 -19.55 -23.76 -12.53
CA GLN A 112 -18.66 -24.55 -13.40
C GLN A 112 -17.42 -23.76 -13.86
N PRO A 113 -16.55 -23.28 -12.93
CA PRO A 113 -15.41 -22.45 -13.30
C PRO A 113 -14.28 -23.31 -13.90
N ASP A 114 -13.44 -22.68 -14.73
CA ASP A 114 -12.21 -23.27 -15.25
C ASP A 114 -11.07 -23.24 -14.19
N LEU A 115 -11.16 -22.30 -13.24
CA LEU A 115 -10.20 -22.09 -12.18
C LEU A 115 -10.89 -21.65 -10.89
N VAL A 116 -10.57 -22.31 -9.79
CA VAL A 116 -10.81 -21.79 -8.43
C VAL A 116 -9.52 -21.15 -7.93
N PHE A 117 -9.57 -19.83 -7.74
CA PHE A 117 -8.44 -19.04 -7.28
C PHE A 117 -8.72 -18.54 -5.86
N VAL A 118 -7.87 -18.91 -4.89
CA VAL A 118 -8.01 -18.56 -3.48
C VAL A 118 -6.95 -17.54 -3.08
N LEU A 119 -7.34 -16.46 -2.40
CA LEU A 119 -6.39 -15.56 -1.73
C LEU A 119 -6.19 -16.04 -0.29
N ASN A 120 -4.95 -16.27 0.12
CA ASN A 120 -4.51 -16.77 1.42
C ASN A 120 -5.08 -18.15 1.80
N GLY A 121 -6.38 -18.28 1.99
CA GLY A 121 -7.03 -19.52 2.45
C GLY A 121 -6.56 -19.99 3.84
N ILE A 122 -6.05 -19.08 4.69
CA ILE A 122 -5.48 -19.41 6.01
C ILE A 122 -6.56 -19.74 6.99
N PHE A 123 -7.61 -18.91 7.05
CA PHE A 123 -8.72 -19.03 7.98
C PHE A 123 -10.00 -19.43 7.23
N ASP A 124 -10.93 -20.03 7.93
CA ASP A 124 -12.32 -20.30 7.51
C ASP A 124 -12.51 -21.09 6.19
N LEU A 125 -11.42 -21.50 5.49
CA LEU A 125 -11.50 -22.34 4.30
C LEU A 125 -11.22 -23.81 4.67
N PRO A 126 -12.24 -24.69 4.63
CA PRO A 126 -12.01 -26.13 4.80
C PRO A 126 -11.18 -26.68 3.62
N ILE A 127 -10.12 -27.38 3.92
CA ILE A 127 -9.22 -27.91 2.88
C ILE A 127 -9.89 -29.00 2.05
N GLU A 128 -10.82 -29.71 2.63
CA GLU A 128 -11.63 -30.76 1.99
C GLU A 128 -12.45 -30.19 0.81
N HIS A 129 -12.78 -28.89 0.85
CA HIS A 129 -13.43 -28.21 -0.27
C HIS A 129 -12.52 -28.14 -1.49
N ILE A 130 -11.22 -27.89 -1.28
CA ILE A 130 -10.25 -27.82 -2.37
C ILE A 130 -10.04 -29.20 -2.99
N ASP A 131 -9.91 -30.24 -2.15
CA ASP A 131 -9.79 -31.61 -2.62
C ASP A 131 -11.02 -32.06 -3.44
N ALA A 132 -12.23 -31.74 -2.97
CA ALA A 132 -13.47 -32.03 -3.68
C ALA A 132 -13.54 -31.30 -5.04
N ILE A 133 -13.12 -30.04 -5.11
CA ILE A 133 -13.08 -29.26 -6.36
C ILE A 133 -12.07 -29.86 -7.35
N ARG A 134 -10.88 -30.29 -6.88
CA ARG A 134 -9.90 -30.97 -7.73
C ARG A 134 -10.43 -32.29 -8.26
N MET A 135 -11.16 -33.07 -7.44
CA MET A 135 -11.80 -34.31 -7.90
C MET A 135 -12.86 -34.06 -8.98
N MET A 136 -13.42 -32.85 -9.06
CA MET A 136 -14.32 -32.43 -10.17
C MET A 136 -13.55 -32.08 -11.46
N GLY A 137 -12.21 -32.13 -11.45
CA GLY A 137 -11.36 -31.78 -12.59
C GLY A 137 -11.14 -30.27 -12.76
N ILE A 138 -11.55 -29.45 -11.79
CA ILE A 138 -11.37 -28.00 -11.81
C ILE A 138 -9.99 -27.66 -11.28
N ARG A 139 -9.24 -26.81 -12.01
CA ARG A 139 -7.92 -26.33 -11.55
C ARG A 139 -8.06 -25.47 -10.31
N THR A 140 -7.07 -25.56 -9.42
CA THR A 140 -7.03 -24.78 -8.19
C THR A 140 -5.72 -24.03 -8.06
N CYS A 141 -5.75 -22.78 -7.63
CA CYS A 141 -4.57 -22.05 -7.23
C CYS A 141 -4.80 -21.26 -5.94
N VAL A 142 -3.73 -21.10 -5.18
CA VAL A 142 -3.71 -20.21 -4.00
C VAL A 142 -2.64 -19.15 -4.19
N TRP A 143 -2.94 -17.90 -3.80
CA TRP A 143 -1.96 -16.83 -3.70
C TRP A 143 -1.85 -16.39 -2.25
N ILE A 144 -0.72 -16.72 -1.63
CA ILE A 144 -0.47 -16.51 -0.21
C ILE A 144 0.15 -15.13 -0.01
N ALA A 145 -0.56 -14.27 0.71
CA ALA A 145 -0.22 -12.86 0.95
C ALA A 145 0.29 -12.58 2.37
N GLU A 146 0.26 -13.59 3.26
CA GLU A 146 0.68 -13.45 4.67
C GLU A 146 1.98 -14.20 4.99
N ASP A 147 2.68 -14.74 3.99
CA ASP A 147 3.99 -15.33 4.19
C ASP A 147 5.06 -14.29 4.57
N PRO A 148 6.08 -14.67 5.38
CA PRO A 148 6.22 -15.96 6.03
C PRO A 148 5.54 -15.99 7.41
N TYR A 149 4.67 -15.02 7.73
CA TYR A 149 4.14 -14.80 9.07
C TYR A 149 3.13 -15.84 9.53
N PHE A 150 2.49 -16.55 8.59
CA PHE A 150 1.55 -17.66 8.86
C PHE A 150 1.99 -18.96 8.20
N ILE A 151 3.30 -19.13 7.97
CA ILE A 151 3.86 -20.24 7.21
C ILE A 151 3.57 -21.61 7.81
N ASP A 152 3.48 -21.73 9.14
CA ASP A 152 3.15 -22.99 9.82
C ASP A 152 1.75 -23.51 9.44
N VAL A 153 0.83 -22.59 9.07
CA VAL A 153 -0.51 -22.93 8.60
C VAL A 153 -0.52 -23.17 7.08
N THR A 154 0.13 -22.28 6.34
CA THR A 154 0.09 -22.33 4.88
C THR A 154 0.85 -23.52 4.30
N LEU A 155 1.92 -24.00 4.95
CA LEU A 155 2.62 -25.22 4.57
C LEU A 155 1.74 -26.49 4.65
N GLN A 156 0.75 -26.50 5.55
CA GLN A 156 -0.18 -27.62 5.67
C GLN A 156 -1.26 -27.60 4.58
N LYS A 157 -1.68 -26.42 4.16
CA LYS A 157 -2.77 -26.23 3.18
C LYS A 157 -2.31 -26.21 1.73
N ALA A 158 -1.13 -25.67 1.47
CA ALA A 158 -0.61 -25.47 0.12
C ALA A 158 -0.55 -26.75 -0.75
N PRO A 159 -0.19 -27.95 -0.23
CA PRO A 159 -0.12 -29.17 -1.04
C PRO A 159 -1.46 -29.63 -1.67
N HIS A 160 -2.58 -29.09 -1.17
CA HIS A 160 -3.91 -29.41 -1.72
C HIS A 160 -4.25 -28.63 -2.99
N PHE A 161 -3.45 -27.62 -3.37
CA PHE A 161 -3.65 -26.82 -4.56
C PHE A 161 -2.75 -27.31 -5.72
N ASP A 162 -3.22 -27.12 -6.95
CA ASP A 162 -2.42 -27.44 -8.14
C ASP A 162 -1.30 -26.42 -8.35
N TYR A 163 -1.56 -25.13 -8.03
CA TYR A 163 -0.60 -24.05 -8.15
C TYR A 163 -0.54 -23.23 -6.85
N VAL A 164 0.67 -22.98 -6.39
CA VAL A 164 0.94 -22.16 -5.20
C VAL A 164 1.71 -20.91 -5.63
N PHE A 165 1.14 -19.76 -5.39
CA PHE A 165 1.81 -18.48 -5.53
C PHE A 165 2.06 -17.91 -4.14
N THR A 166 3.27 -17.44 -3.88
CA THR A 166 3.60 -16.75 -2.63
C THR A 166 4.23 -15.40 -2.92
N HIS A 167 3.88 -14.39 -2.12
CA HIS A 167 4.50 -13.08 -2.22
C HIS A 167 5.88 -13.01 -1.56
N GLU A 168 6.28 -14.09 -0.88
CA GLU A 168 7.52 -14.16 -0.11
C GLU A 168 8.54 -15.09 -0.77
N LEU A 169 9.66 -14.51 -1.20
CA LEU A 169 10.73 -15.27 -1.87
C LEU A 169 11.32 -16.36 -0.95
N GLY A 170 11.45 -16.05 0.35
CA GLY A 170 11.98 -16.98 1.34
C GLY A 170 11.10 -18.23 1.56
N ALA A 171 9.81 -18.17 1.24
CA ALA A 171 8.87 -19.27 1.44
C ALA A 171 8.91 -20.32 0.31
N VAL A 172 9.33 -19.94 -0.91
CA VAL A 172 9.31 -20.81 -2.09
C VAL A 172 9.97 -22.18 -1.86
N PRO A 173 11.20 -22.29 -1.33
CA PRO A 173 11.83 -23.59 -1.12
C PRO A 173 11.06 -24.50 -0.17
N TYR A 174 10.41 -23.91 0.83
CA TYR A 174 9.69 -24.69 1.84
C TYR A 174 8.41 -25.31 1.29
N TYR A 175 7.66 -24.62 0.44
CA TYR A 175 6.52 -25.22 -0.25
C TYR A 175 6.92 -26.40 -1.14
N GLN A 176 8.09 -26.35 -1.76
CA GLN A 176 8.63 -27.47 -2.53
C GLN A 176 8.93 -28.68 -1.65
N THR A 177 9.45 -28.47 -0.42
CA THR A 177 9.74 -29.57 0.51
C THR A 177 8.52 -30.31 1.02
N VAL A 178 7.36 -29.67 1.07
CA VAL A 178 6.09 -30.29 1.47
C VAL A 178 5.31 -30.90 0.28
N GLY A 179 5.92 -30.96 -0.90
CA GLY A 179 5.38 -31.67 -2.06
C GLY A 179 4.60 -30.81 -3.05
N CYS A 180 4.57 -29.49 -2.91
CA CYS A 180 3.97 -28.61 -3.91
C CYS A 180 4.80 -28.65 -5.21
N GLN A 181 4.18 -29.07 -6.32
CA GLN A 181 4.87 -29.22 -7.61
C GLN A 181 5.02 -27.89 -8.37
N GLN A 182 4.03 -27.02 -8.27
CA GLN A 182 3.96 -25.73 -8.98
C GLN A 182 3.99 -24.59 -7.97
N VAL A 183 5.19 -24.16 -7.58
CA VAL A 183 5.42 -23.08 -6.62
C VAL A 183 6.06 -21.89 -7.34
N HIS A 184 5.42 -20.73 -7.25
CA HIS A 184 5.83 -19.54 -7.97
C HIS A 184 5.91 -18.33 -7.05
N TYR A 185 7.02 -17.60 -7.11
CA TYR A 185 7.14 -16.30 -6.48
C TYR A 185 6.33 -15.29 -7.28
N LEU A 186 5.35 -14.68 -6.64
CA LEU A 186 4.51 -13.63 -7.20
C LEU A 186 4.25 -12.55 -6.15
N PRO A 187 4.98 -11.42 -6.16
CA PRO A 187 4.78 -10.35 -5.21
C PRO A 187 3.40 -9.73 -5.37
N LEU A 188 2.85 -9.21 -4.28
CA LEU A 188 1.63 -8.40 -4.33
C LEU A 188 1.84 -7.15 -5.20
N ALA A 189 0.82 -6.33 -5.35
CA ALA A 189 0.82 -5.18 -6.24
C ALA A 189 0.03 -4.01 -5.64
N VAL A 190 -0.08 -2.91 -6.38
CA VAL A 190 -0.97 -1.81 -6.04
C VAL A 190 -2.35 -2.00 -6.69
N ASN A 191 -3.38 -1.61 -5.95
CA ASN A 191 -4.69 -1.32 -6.52
C ASN A 191 -4.73 0.16 -6.94
N GLU A 192 -4.56 0.41 -8.24
CA GLU A 192 -4.45 1.76 -8.81
C GLU A 192 -5.77 2.55 -8.77
N ALA A 193 -6.89 1.90 -8.52
CA ALA A 193 -8.15 2.59 -8.28
C ALA A 193 -8.17 3.27 -6.90
N MET A 194 -7.47 2.71 -5.92
CA MET A 194 -7.44 3.17 -4.54
C MET A 194 -6.21 4.03 -4.23
N PHE A 195 -5.02 3.61 -4.69
CA PHE A 195 -3.76 4.29 -4.46
C PHE A 195 -3.24 4.91 -5.76
N ARG A 196 -3.40 6.21 -5.88
CA ARG A 196 -2.96 7.00 -7.03
C ARG A 196 -2.76 8.47 -6.63
N PRO A 197 -2.10 9.29 -7.44
CA PRO A 197 -2.03 10.72 -7.21
C PRO A 197 -3.43 11.32 -7.18
N GLN A 198 -3.70 12.13 -6.15
CA GLN A 198 -4.98 12.80 -5.97
C GLN A 198 -4.85 14.11 -5.19
N HIS A 199 -5.78 15.01 -5.43
CA HIS A 199 -5.88 16.23 -4.65
C HIS A 199 -6.47 15.90 -3.27
N VAL A 200 -5.76 16.31 -2.21
CA VAL A 200 -6.16 16.05 -0.83
C VAL A 200 -6.15 17.31 0.01
N ASN A 201 -6.97 17.32 1.06
CA ASN A 201 -7.05 18.45 1.99
C ASN A 201 -5.70 18.66 2.70
N LEU A 202 -5.35 19.92 2.96
CA LEU A 202 -4.12 20.31 3.65
C LEU A 202 -4.00 19.79 5.09
N SER A 203 -5.10 19.39 5.73
CA SER A 203 -5.11 18.76 7.06
C SER A 203 -4.28 17.48 7.10
N TYR A 204 -4.26 16.72 6.00
CA TYR A 204 -3.45 15.52 5.86
C TYR A 204 -1.95 15.79 5.67
N SER A 205 -1.56 17.04 5.39
CA SER A 205 -0.15 17.38 5.09
C SER A 205 0.75 17.16 6.30
N LYS A 206 1.76 16.30 6.13
CA LYS A 206 2.80 15.99 7.13
C LYS A 206 4.19 16.09 6.50
N ASP A 207 5.19 16.29 7.35
CA ASP A 207 6.58 16.15 6.92
C ASP A 207 6.93 14.67 6.81
N ILE A 208 6.50 13.86 7.81
CA ILE A 208 6.79 12.43 7.90
C ILE A 208 5.50 11.69 8.25
N CYS A 209 5.22 10.60 7.54
CA CYS A 209 4.10 9.71 7.79
C CYS A 209 4.59 8.27 7.96
N PHE A 210 3.98 7.54 8.91
CA PHE A 210 4.10 6.09 9.04
C PHE A 210 2.72 5.50 9.32
N ILE A 211 2.28 4.51 8.52
CA ILE A 211 1.01 3.81 8.73
C ILE A 211 1.29 2.32 8.77
N GLY A 212 0.88 1.66 9.85
CA GLY A 212 1.01 0.21 10.04
C GLY A 212 1.02 -0.19 11.50
N THR A 213 0.71 -1.46 11.77
CA THR A 213 0.69 -2.07 13.10
C THR A 213 2.05 -1.97 13.79
N ALA A 214 2.06 -1.72 15.09
CA ALA A 214 3.24 -1.61 15.93
C ALA A 214 3.77 -3.00 16.34
N PHE A 215 4.27 -3.79 15.37
CA PHE A 215 5.03 -4.99 15.67
C PHE A 215 6.30 -4.63 16.44
N TRP A 216 6.86 -5.54 17.21
CA TRP A 216 7.95 -5.23 18.14
C TRP A 216 9.19 -4.61 17.49
N ASN A 217 9.57 -5.07 16.30
CA ASN A 217 10.67 -4.45 15.56
C ASN A 217 10.39 -2.97 15.23
N ARG A 218 9.14 -2.63 14.87
CA ARG A 218 8.70 -1.25 14.61
C ARG A 218 8.67 -0.42 15.89
N VAL A 219 8.17 -0.98 16.99
CA VAL A 219 8.17 -0.33 18.31
C VAL A 219 9.59 0.05 18.71
N HIS A 220 10.51 -0.91 18.68
CA HIS A 220 11.93 -0.67 19.05
C HIS A 220 12.59 0.37 18.14
N PHE A 221 12.29 0.37 16.87
CA PHE A 221 12.85 1.32 15.91
C PHE A 221 12.30 2.73 16.14
N ILE A 222 10.97 2.88 16.27
CA ILE A 222 10.34 4.19 16.48
C ILE A 222 10.72 4.80 17.83
N ASP A 223 10.91 4.00 18.88
CA ASP A 223 11.41 4.49 20.16
C ASP A 223 12.78 5.16 20.01
N LYS A 224 13.71 4.58 19.21
CA LYS A 224 15.04 5.14 18.95
C LYS A 224 14.99 6.49 18.21
N VAL A 225 13.99 6.71 17.36
CA VAL A 225 13.83 7.97 16.61
C VAL A 225 12.75 8.89 17.18
N SER A 226 12.16 8.55 18.32
CA SER A 226 10.99 9.24 18.90
C SER A 226 11.21 10.72 19.16
N THR A 227 12.39 11.11 19.68
CA THR A 227 12.73 12.54 19.93
C THR A 227 12.80 13.31 18.62
N TYR A 228 13.37 12.70 17.58
CA TYR A 228 13.43 13.30 16.25
C TYR A 228 12.02 13.51 15.66
N LEU A 229 11.20 12.47 15.68
CA LEU A 229 9.82 12.51 15.15
C LEU A 229 8.93 13.51 15.92
N ALA A 230 9.13 13.64 17.22
CA ALA A 230 8.39 14.60 18.04
C ALA A 230 8.61 16.05 17.59
N ASN A 231 9.79 16.39 17.07
CA ASN A 231 10.17 17.71 16.60
C ASN A 231 9.78 17.98 15.12
N LYS A 232 9.14 17.04 14.44
CA LYS A 232 8.67 17.19 13.07
C LYS A 232 7.13 17.18 13.02
N LYS A 233 6.56 17.63 11.90
CA LYS A 233 5.13 17.46 11.62
C LYS A 233 4.88 16.01 11.21
N THR A 234 4.85 15.12 12.20
CA THR A 234 4.75 13.67 12.01
C THR A 234 3.32 13.19 12.20
N PHE A 235 2.96 12.10 11.50
CA PHE A 235 1.77 11.32 11.74
C PHE A 235 2.14 9.83 11.75
N ILE A 236 1.68 9.12 12.76
CA ILE A 236 1.84 7.67 12.92
C ILE A 236 0.44 7.10 13.16
N SER A 237 0.08 6.04 12.44
CA SER A 237 -1.19 5.35 12.64
C SER A 237 -1.05 3.85 12.57
N GLY A 238 -1.92 3.17 13.32
CA GLY A 238 -2.03 1.72 13.36
C GLY A 238 -2.25 1.17 14.76
N PHE A 239 -2.47 -0.12 14.81
CA PHE A 239 -2.75 -0.84 16.04
C PHE A 239 -1.51 -0.97 16.93
N LEU A 240 -1.67 -0.96 18.26
CA LEU A 240 -0.66 -1.25 19.29
C LEU A 240 0.46 -0.19 19.46
N TRP A 241 0.33 1.01 18.95
CA TRP A 241 1.34 2.07 19.13
C TRP A 241 1.42 2.61 20.56
N ASP A 242 0.46 2.32 21.42
CA ASP A 242 0.50 2.59 22.86
C ASP A 242 1.59 1.79 23.61
N ARG A 243 2.16 0.75 23.00
CA ARG A 243 3.30 -0.04 23.50
C ARG A 243 4.64 0.71 23.53
N LEU A 244 4.76 1.84 22.83
CA LEU A 244 6.00 2.62 22.80
C LEU A 244 6.40 3.06 24.21
N LYS A 245 7.66 2.87 24.58
CA LYS A 245 8.23 3.49 25.80
C LYS A 245 8.12 5.01 25.73
N SER A 246 8.27 5.58 24.53
CA SER A 246 8.16 7.01 24.25
C SER A 246 6.73 7.48 23.92
N TYR A 247 5.68 6.68 24.16
CA TYR A 247 4.30 7.00 23.80
C TYR A 247 3.87 8.39 24.24
N ARG A 248 4.14 8.77 25.51
CA ARG A 248 3.79 10.12 26.04
C ARG A 248 4.35 11.27 25.20
N ARG A 249 5.54 11.07 24.61
CA ARG A 249 6.19 12.06 23.74
C ARG A 249 5.52 12.18 22.38
N LEU A 250 5.01 11.10 21.83
CA LEU A 250 4.45 11.01 20.50
C LEU A 250 2.92 10.98 20.44
N ARG A 251 2.22 10.88 21.57
CA ARG A 251 0.76 10.65 21.64
C ARG A 251 -0.07 11.60 20.78
N SER A 252 0.34 12.88 20.65
CA SER A 252 -0.36 13.87 19.84
C SER A 252 -0.14 13.70 18.33
N LYS A 253 0.71 12.78 17.94
CA LYS A 253 1.08 12.45 16.55
C LYS A 253 0.64 11.03 16.16
N ILE A 254 0.09 10.27 17.11
CA ILE A 254 -0.32 8.88 16.96
C ILE A 254 -1.84 8.78 16.91
N SER A 255 -2.38 8.08 15.92
CA SER A 255 -3.73 7.55 15.88
C SER A 255 -3.67 6.05 16.18
N LEU A 256 -4.44 5.61 17.19
CA LEU A 256 -4.52 4.20 17.62
C LEU A 256 -5.59 3.40 16.87
N GLU A 257 -6.02 3.87 15.72
CA GLU A 257 -6.99 3.16 14.90
C GLU A 257 -6.47 1.77 14.52
N ARG A 258 -7.29 0.75 14.78
CA ARG A 258 -6.94 -0.64 14.42
C ARG A 258 -6.74 -0.78 12.92
N CYS A 259 -7.60 -0.13 12.13
CA CYS A 259 -7.53 -0.08 10.69
C CYS A 259 -7.96 1.31 10.22
N MET A 260 -7.04 2.06 9.63
CA MET A 260 -7.35 3.33 8.98
C MET A 260 -8.08 3.04 7.67
N SER A 261 -9.04 3.90 7.29
CA SER A 261 -9.70 3.79 6.00
C SER A 261 -8.69 3.86 4.85
N ILE A 262 -8.98 3.17 3.76
CA ILE A 262 -8.12 3.17 2.56
C ILE A 262 -8.01 4.60 2.02
N GLN A 263 -9.12 5.35 2.03
CA GLN A 263 -9.19 6.73 1.59
C GLN A 263 -8.29 7.64 2.41
N ASP A 264 -8.31 7.51 3.74
CA ASP A 264 -7.44 8.29 4.63
C ASP A 264 -5.97 7.88 4.48
N THR A 265 -5.70 6.57 4.33
CA THR A 265 -4.35 6.07 4.07
C THR A 265 -3.77 6.67 2.79
N ALA A 266 -4.52 6.62 1.69
CA ALA A 266 -4.13 7.22 0.42
C ALA A 266 -3.98 8.75 0.54
N ALA A 267 -4.86 9.42 1.30
CA ALA A 267 -4.78 10.87 1.54
C ALA A 267 -3.51 11.25 2.31
N TYR A 268 -3.14 10.50 3.35
CA TYR A 268 -1.89 10.72 4.08
C TYR A 268 -0.66 10.47 3.20
N TYR A 269 -0.65 9.42 2.36
CA TYR A 269 0.46 9.18 1.44
C TYR A 269 0.60 10.33 0.44
N ASN A 270 -0.48 10.75 -0.20
CA ASN A 270 -0.49 11.87 -1.15
C ASN A 270 -0.07 13.22 -0.53
N ALA A 271 -0.40 13.45 0.74
CA ALA A 271 -0.15 14.74 1.38
C ALA A 271 1.18 14.83 2.13
N SER A 272 1.83 13.70 2.41
CA SER A 272 3.07 13.66 3.18
C SER A 272 4.28 13.90 2.29
N LYS A 273 5.31 14.57 2.83
CA LYS A 273 6.57 14.78 2.10
C LYS A 273 7.40 13.51 2.03
N ILE A 274 7.40 12.74 3.13
CA ILE A 274 8.13 11.48 3.28
C ILE A 274 7.20 10.46 3.94
N VAL A 275 7.12 9.27 3.38
CA VAL A 275 6.45 8.13 4.01
C VAL A 275 7.50 7.08 4.36
N ILE A 276 7.57 6.76 5.64
CA ILE A 276 8.45 5.71 6.14
C ILE A 276 7.75 4.37 5.93
N ASN A 277 8.46 3.41 5.35
CA ASN A 277 8.08 2.02 5.33
C ASN A 277 9.10 1.21 6.12
N LEU A 278 8.63 0.45 7.10
CA LEU A 278 9.43 -0.47 7.90
C LEU A 278 8.71 -1.81 7.90
N HIS A 279 9.34 -2.82 7.33
CA HIS A 279 8.75 -4.14 7.19
C HIS A 279 8.56 -4.83 8.56
N ARG A 280 7.63 -5.78 8.62
CA ARG A 280 7.47 -6.67 9.77
C ARG A 280 8.67 -7.62 9.85
N SER A 281 9.11 -7.95 11.06
CA SER A 281 10.14 -8.98 11.27
C SER A 281 9.52 -10.37 11.25
N HIS A 282 10.24 -11.34 10.69
CA HIS A 282 9.88 -12.75 10.81
C HIS A 282 10.21 -13.34 12.19
N GLU A 283 10.89 -12.59 13.04
CA GLU A 283 11.33 -13.00 14.39
C GLU A 283 10.34 -12.60 15.50
N ASP A 284 9.16 -12.08 15.19
CA ASP A 284 8.14 -11.66 16.17
C ASP A 284 7.29 -12.86 16.60
N ASP A 285 7.79 -13.65 17.55
CA ASP A 285 7.15 -14.87 18.05
C ASP A 285 5.77 -14.64 18.69
N GLN A 286 5.41 -13.39 19.05
CA GLN A 286 4.09 -13.07 19.61
C GLN A 286 3.00 -12.92 18.53
N HIS A 287 3.39 -12.62 17.29
CA HIS A 287 2.47 -12.28 16.23
C HIS A 287 2.64 -13.16 14.99
N ASN A 288 3.68 -13.97 14.94
CA ASN A 288 3.97 -14.85 13.81
C ASN A 288 3.70 -16.31 14.17
N TYR A 289 3.18 -17.04 13.21
CA TYR A 289 3.11 -18.50 13.15
C TYR A 289 4.18 -18.98 12.16
N ASN A 290 5.46 -18.78 12.55
CA ASN A 290 6.65 -19.06 11.75
C ASN A 290 7.70 -19.74 12.63
N SER A 291 7.38 -20.96 13.08
CA SER A 291 8.22 -21.73 14.01
C SER A 291 9.59 -22.09 13.41
N GLN A 292 9.67 -22.21 12.10
CA GLN A 292 10.91 -22.50 11.36
C GLN A 292 11.75 -21.24 11.12
N ARG A 293 11.29 -20.06 11.53
CA ARG A 293 11.96 -18.76 11.34
C ARG A 293 12.37 -18.50 9.90
N ILE A 294 11.49 -18.85 8.95
CA ILE A 294 11.69 -18.58 7.53
C ILE A 294 11.87 -17.07 7.35
N PRO A 295 12.95 -16.62 6.70
CA PRO A 295 13.26 -15.21 6.61
C PRO A 295 12.27 -14.47 5.71
N ALA A 296 11.86 -13.27 6.15
CA ALA A 296 11.08 -12.33 5.32
C ALA A 296 12.04 -11.57 4.41
N LEU A 297 12.19 -12.03 3.18
CA LEU A 297 13.11 -11.48 2.17
C LEU A 297 12.45 -10.44 1.27
N SER A 298 11.12 -10.49 1.16
CA SER A 298 10.37 -9.74 0.16
C SER A 298 9.84 -8.41 0.67
N ILE A 299 9.62 -7.48 -0.28
CA ILE A 299 8.95 -6.19 0.01
C ILE A 299 7.47 -6.40 0.27
N ASN A 300 6.90 -5.56 1.11
CA ASN A 300 5.47 -5.57 1.42
C ASN A 300 4.66 -4.79 0.37
N PRO A 301 3.33 -5.02 0.26
CA PRO A 301 2.47 -4.31 -0.70
C PRO A 301 2.43 -2.80 -0.49
N ARG A 302 2.62 -2.33 0.75
CA ARG A 302 2.72 -0.90 1.07
C ARG A 302 3.83 -0.20 0.27
N THR A 303 4.88 -0.90 -0.13
CA THR A 303 5.93 -0.35 -0.99
C THR A 303 5.34 0.17 -2.29
N PHE A 304 4.43 -0.58 -2.90
CA PHE A 304 3.76 -0.19 -4.13
C PHE A 304 2.71 0.91 -3.89
N ASP A 305 1.94 0.82 -2.80
CA ASP A 305 0.89 1.79 -2.46
C ASP A 305 1.44 3.20 -2.26
N ILE A 306 2.57 3.32 -1.54
CA ILE A 306 3.24 4.60 -1.30
C ILE A 306 3.77 5.18 -2.60
N CYS A 307 4.46 4.37 -3.40
CA CYS A 307 5.02 4.81 -4.68
C CYS A 307 3.92 5.23 -5.67
N ALA A 308 2.80 4.50 -5.70
CA ALA A 308 1.64 4.81 -6.53
C ALA A 308 0.96 6.14 -6.17
N CYS A 309 1.04 6.57 -4.92
CA CYS A 309 0.56 7.89 -4.50
C CYS A 309 1.51 9.05 -4.88
N GLY A 310 2.67 8.78 -5.48
CA GLY A 310 3.67 9.79 -5.83
C GLY A 310 4.34 10.42 -4.61
N ALA A 311 4.44 9.67 -3.50
CA ALA A 311 5.15 10.06 -2.29
C ALA A 311 6.58 9.54 -2.27
N LEU A 312 7.54 10.32 -1.71
CA LEU A 312 8.85 9.76 -1.44
C LEU A 312 8.75 8.71 -0.34
N GLN A 313 9.17 7.50 -0.63
CA GLN A 313 9.28 6.42 0.34
C GLN A 313 10.72 6.29 0.85
N LEU A 314 10.87 6.25 2.19
CA LEU A 314 12.06 5.76 2.86
C LEU A 314 11.76 4.38 3.44
N THR A 315 12.49 3.36 3.01
CA THR A 315 12.22 1.96 3.40
C THR A 315 13.47 1.26 3.94
N ASP A 316 13.28 0.31 4.85
CA ASP A 316 14.33 -0.64 5.21
C ASP A 316 14.66 -1.56 4.03
N ILE A 317 15.86 -2.12 4.02
CA ILE A 317 16.36 -2.92 2.91
C ILE A 317 15.72 -4.32 2.97
N ARG A 318 15.22 -4.79 1.81
CA ARG A 318 14.78 -6.16 1.57
C ARG A 318 15.58 -6.76 0.42
N HIS A 319 15.72 -8.08 0.45
CA HIS A 319 16.58 -8.78 -0.52
C HIS A 319 16.13 -8.56 -1.98
N ASP A 320 14.84 -8.59 -2.20
CA ASP A 320 14.22 -8.46 -3.54
C ASP A 320 13.93 -7.01 -3.96
N LEU A 321 14.17 -6.01 -3.09
CA LEU A 321 13.84 -4.61 -3.37
C LEU A 321 14.41 -4.12 -4.71
N SER A 322 15.65 -4.51 -5.01
CA SER A 322 16.34 -4.11 -6.25
C SER A 322 15.74 -4.69 -7.53
N TYR A 323 14.94 -5.73 -7.45
CA TYR A 323 14.19 -6.25 -8.60
C TYR A 323 13.02 -5.36 -9.00
N PHE A 324 12.52 -4.55 -8.06
CA PHE A 324 11.34 -3.70 -8.26
C PHE A 324 11.70 -2.23 -8.40
N TYR A 325 12.66 -1.74 -7.63
CA TYR A 325 13.05 -0.33 -7.61
C TYR A 325 14.56 -0.18 -7.49
N THR A 326 15.11 0.81 -8.17
CA THR A 326 16.52 1.18 -8.05
C THR A 326 16.72 2.10 -6.85
N PRO A 327 17.41 1.66 -5.78
CA PRO A 327 17.70 2.51 -4.62
C PRO A 327 18.45 3.79 -5.03
N GLY A 328 18.06 4.93 -4.45
CA GLY A 328 18.59 6.25 -4.76
C GLY A 328 17.99 6.90 -6.00
N GLN A 329 17.29 6.16 -6.88
CA GLN A 329 16.68 6.69 -8.08
C GLN A 329 15.14 6.67 -8.05
N GLU A 330 14.55 5.59 -7.55
CA GLU A 330 13.10 5.36 -7.51
C GLU A 330 12.60 5.19 -6.06
N ILE A 331 13.50 4.79 -5.16
CA ILE A 331 13.18 4.60 -3.75
C ILE A 331 14.41 4.96 -2.91
N VAL A 332 14.20 5.36 -1.66
CA VAL A 332 15.29 5.64 -0.73
C VAL A 332 15.31 4.60 0.38
N THR A 333 16.46 3.96 0.59
CA THR A 333 16.64 2.95 1.63
C THR A 333 17.30 3.54 2.88
N TYR A 334 17.14 2.86 4.01
CA TYR A 334 17.91 3.10 5.23
C TYR A 334 18.19 1.78 5.95
N SER A 335 19.32 1.72 6.66
CA SER A 335 19.78 0.55 7.42
C SER A 335 19.77 0.77 8.94
N SER A 336 19.66 2.04 9.39
CA SER A 336 19.69 2.39 10.80
C SER A 336 18.75 3.56 11.15
N PRO A 337 18.41 3.73 12.44
CA PRO A 337 17.67 4.89 12.92
C PRO A 337 18.41 6.22 12.65
N GLU A 338 19.74 6.22 12.70
CA GLU A 338 20.60 7.38 12.45
C GLU A 338 20.51 7.79 10.99
N GLU A 339 20.70 6.84 10.08
CA GLU A 339 20.59 7.06 8.64
C GLU A 339 19.19 7.52 8.22
N LEU A 340 18.13 6.97 8.84
CA LEU A 340 16.77 7.45 8.61
C LEU A 340 16.63 8.94 8.93
N LYS A 341 17.16 9.40 10.10
CA LYS A 341 17.10 10.81 10.50
C LYS A 341 17.84 11.71 9.51
N GLU A 342 19.05 11.32 9.11
CA GLU A 342 19.87 12.05 8.15
C GLU A 342 19.17 12.20 6.80
N LYS A 343 18.64 11.10 6.26
CA LYS A 343 17.91 11.08 5.00
C LYS A 343 16.59 11.87 5.07
N CYS A 344 15.87 11.78 6.18
CA CYS A 344 14.70 12.63 6.39
C CYS A 344 15.07 14.11 6.37
N ASP A 345 16.09 14.53 7.09
CA ASP A 345 16.52 15.94 7.10
C ASP A 345 17.02 16.42 5.75
N TYR A 346 17.69 15.55 5.00
CA TYR A 346 18.14 15.84 3.64
C TYR A 346 16.95 16.08 2.71
N TYR A 347 16.05 15.10 2.58
CA TYR A 347 14.93 15.17 1.65
C TYR A 347 13.83 16.15 2.05
N LEU A 348 13.73 16.53 3.32
CA LEU A 348 12.86 17.64 3.72
C LEU A 348 13.35 19.00 3.19
N LYS A 349 14.67 19.16 2.96
CA LYS A 349 15.29 20.37 2.40
C LYS A 349 15.39 20.33 0.86
N HIS A 350 15.58 19.16 0.27
CA HIS A 350 15.78 18.95 -1.17
C HIS A 350 14.48 18.54 -1.86
N GLU A 351 13.54 19.49 -1.99
CA GLU A 351 12.18 19.22 -2.47
C GLU A 351 12.16 18.69 -3.92
N GLU A 352 12.94 19.25 -4.83
CA GLU A 352 12.93 18.85 -6.23
C GLU A 352 13.43 17.42 -6.40
N GLU A 353 14.56 17.09 -5.80
CA GLU A 353 15.10 15.72 -5.83
C GLU A 353 14.13 14.70 -5.24
N ARG A 354 13.53 15.05 -4.08
CA ARG A 354 12.50 14.22 -3.45
C ARG A 354 11.33 13.93 -4.40
N ARG A 355 10.87 14.93 -5.13
CA ARG A 355 9.77 14.81 -6.09
C ARG A 355 10.15 14.01 -7.32
N GLU A 356 11.36 14.20 -7.85
CA GLU A 356 11.84 13.44 -8.99
C GLU A 356 11.95 11.94 -8.70
N ILE A 357 12.45 11.57 -7.51
CA ILE A 357 12.50 10.17 -7.06
C ILE A 357 11.08 9.61 -6.98
N ALA A 358 10.15 10.34 -6.35
CA ALA A 358 8.77 9.90 -6.20
C ALA A 358 8.04 9.75 -7.55
N LEU A 359 8.30 10.61 -8.53
CA LEU A 359 7.70 10.51 -9.88
C LEU A 359 8.24 9.32 -10.67
N ARG A 360 9.54 9.01 -10.54
CA ARG A 360 10.10 7.79 -11.15
C ARG A 360 9.51 6.54 -10.54
N ALA A 361 9.38 6.49 -9.20
CA ALA A 361 8.70 5.40 -8.51
C ALA A 361 7.24 5.24 -8.96
N LEU A 362 6.49 6.34 -9.03
CA LEU A 362 5.10 6.34 -9.52
C LEU A 362 5.02 5.74 -10.93
N ARG A 363 5.86 6.22 -11.86
CA ARG A 363 5.86 5.71 -13.23
C ARG A 363 6.07 4.21 -13.27
N LYS A 364 7.11 3.72 -12.59
CA LYS A 364 7.45 2.30 -12.56
C LYS A 364 6.33 1.46 -11.93
N THR A 365 5.80 1.91 -10.80
CA THR A 365 4.71 1.21 -10.12
C THR A 365 3.50 1.04 -11.01
N MET A 366 3.03 2.13 -11.64
CA MET A 366 1.82 2.11 -12.45
C MET A 366 2.01 1.37 -13.79
N SER A 367 3.23 1.31 -14.34
CA SER A 367 3.50 0.56 -15.57
C SER A 367 3.76 -0.93 -15.35
N GLU A 368 4.27 -1.35 -14.15
CA GLU A 368 4.82 -2.70 -13.97
C GLU A 368 4.26 -3.45 -12.76
N HIS A 369 3.64 -2.75 -11.79
CA HIS A 369 3.35 -3.32 -10.49
C HIS A 369 1.89 -3.13 -10.04
N THR A 370 0.93 -3.23 -10.98
CA THR A 370 -0.51 -3.28 -10.67
C THR A 370 -1.00 -4.72 -10.59
N TYR A 371 -2.17 -4.94 -9.97
CA TYR A 371 -2.78 -6.28 -9.96
C TYR A 371 -3.08 -6.80 -11.36
N LYS A 372 -3.35 -5.92 -12.32
CA LYS A 372 -3.52 -6.31 -13.72
C LYS A 372 -2.30 -7.07 -14.27
N GLN A 373 -1.07 -6.58 -14.03
CA GLN A 373 0.15 -7.27 -14.46
C GLN A 373 0.37 -8.58 -13.69
N ARG A 374 0.06 -8.60 -12.38
CA ARG A 374 0.20 -9.82 -11.58
C ARG A 374 -0.74 -10.92 -12.04
N ILE A 375 -2.01 -10.59 -12.29
CA ILE A 375 -3.00 -11.54 -12.80
C ILE A 375 -2.62 -12.05 -14.20
N SER A 376 -2.12 -11.16 -15.08
CA SER A 376 -1.59 -11.59 -16.38
C SER A 376 -0.51 -12.65 -16.23
N ARG A 377 0.45 -12.43 -15.32
CA ARG A 377 1.52 -13.38 -15.05
C ARG A 377 0.99 -14.68 -14.44
N LEU A 378 0.08 -14.59 -13.46
CA LEU A 378 -0.55 -15.75 -12.82
C LEU A 378 -1.27 -16.64 -13.88
N LEU A 379 -2.12 -16.03 -14.70
CA LEU A 379 -2.84 -16.75 -15.75
C LEU A 379 -1.91 -17.34 -16.82
N SER A 380 -0.80 -16.65 -17.13
CA SER A 380 0.21 -17.20 -18.07
C SER A 380 0.99 -18.37 -17.48
N VAL A 381 1.17 -18.45 -16.18
CA VAL A 381 1.77 -19.61 -15.52
C VAL A 381 0.82 -20.83 -15.59
N ILE A 382 -0.49 -20.59 -15.41
CA ILE A 382 -1.48 -21.69 -15.33
C ILE A 382 -1.90 -22.19 -16.70
N TYR A 383 -1.95 -21.30 -17.71
CA TYR A 383 -2.55 -21.61 -19.03
C TYR A 383 -1.60 -21.41 -20.23
N GLY A 384 -0.43 -20.85 -20.04
CA GLY A 384 0.54 -20.51 -21.09
C GLY A 384 0.38 -19.07 -21.55
#